data_5c8a45771e30adab210e2cb41c56160c
#
_entry.id   5c8a45771e30adab210e2cb41c56160c
#
_cell.length_a   1.000
_cell.length_b   1.000
_cell.length_c   1.000
_cell.angle_alpha   90.00
_cell.angle_beta   90.00
_cell.angle_gamma   90.00
#
_symmetry.space_group_name_H-M   'P 1'
#
loop_
_entity.id
_entity.type
_entity.pdbx_description
1 polymer ?
#
loop_
_entity_poly.entity_id
_entity_poly.type
_entity_poly.pdbx_seq_one_letter_code
_entity_poly.pdbx_strand_id
1 'polypeptide(L)'
;MSLAEAGRYLTALGLVEARWSSAYARRNVRGSGKPSNHSYGLAIDIPRVGGPALGALSVALDFEQGLGDAVDCLGQPATQAGAVLKVAQCQLAQSGLFFLVLSPDYDDAHHDHFHLEVRPWADRLAIRADRPAIH
;
A
#
# COMPACT_ATOMS: atom_id res chain seq x y z
N MET A 1 -6.36 -3.50 -13.00
CA MET A 1 -5.69 -4.17 -11.86
C MET A 1 -6.74 -4.55 -10.83
N SER A 2 -6.63 -5.70 -10.26
CA SER A 2 -7.57 -6.19 -9.26
C SER A 2 -6.89 -6.34 -7.90
N LEU A 3 -7.69 -6.30 -6.81
CA LEU A 3 -7.22 -6.65 -5.47
C LEU A 3 -6.66 -8.08 -5.41
N ALA A 4 -7.12 -8.97 -6.29
CA ALA A 4 -6.60 -10.33 -6.39
C ALA A 4 -5.12 -10.37 -6.80
N GLU A 5 -4.66 -9.46 -7.64
CA GLU A 5 -3.24 -9.39 -8.02
C GLU A 5 -2.36 -8.92 -6.86
N ALA A 6 -2.80 -7.92 -6.11
CA ALA A 6 -2.12 -7.50 -4.89
C ALA A 6 -2.12 -8.63 -3.84
N GLY A 7 -3.22 -9.37 -3.74
CA GLY A 7 -3.33 -10.52 -2.85
C GLY A 7 -2.28 -11.59 -3.07
N ARG A 8 -1.85 -11.81 -4.31
CA ARG A 8 -0.79 -12.79 -4.60
C ARG A 8 0.55 -12.42 -3.96
N TYR A 9 0.90 -11.15 -3.95
CA TYR A 9 2.14 -10.69 -3.29
C TYR A 9 2.05 -10.86 -1.77
N LEU A 10 0.92 -10.53 -1.19
CA LEU A 10 0.71 -10.69 0.25
C LEU A 10 0.69 -12.17 0.65
N THR A 11 0.08 -13.04 -0.16
CA THR A 11 0.04 -14.48 0.08
C THR A 11 1.44 -15.10 0.07
N ALA A 12 2.33 -14.64 -0.81
CA ALA A 12 3.71 -15.11 -0.84
C ALA A 12 4.48 -14.80 0.46
N LEU A 13 4.03 -13.79 1.23
CA LEU A 13 4.55 -13.46 2.55
C LEU A 13 3.83 -14.21 3.70
N GLY A 14 2.92 -15.11 3.39
CA GLY A 14 2.08 -15.78 4.39
C GLY A 14 0.91 -14.94 4.88
N LEU A 15 0.59 -13.85 4.17
CA LEU A 15 -0.52 -12.96 4.48
C LEU A 15 -1.71 -13.32 3.61
N VAL A 16 -2.72 -13.90 4.19
CA VAL A 16 -3.91 -14.38 3.48
C VAL A 16 -5.14 -13.50 3.69
N GLU A 17 -5.04 -12.50 4.54
CA GLU A 17 -6.11 -11.54 4.82
C GLU A 17 -5.56 -10.12 4.80
N ALA A 18 -6.25 -9.22 4.13
CA ALA A 18 -6.03 -7.79 4.21
C ALA A 18 -7.36 -7.11 4.47
N ARG A 19 -7.41 -6.26 5.48
CA ARG A 19 -8.59 -5.44 5.78
C ARG A 19 -8.36 -4.04 5.25
N TRP A 20 -9.36 -3.50 4.61
CA TRP A 20 -9.36 -2.14 4.11
C TRP A 20 -10.35 -1.29 4.91
N SER A 21 -10.01 -0.05 5.16
CA SER A 21 -10.87 0.88 5.89
C SER A 21 -11.53 1.90 4.97
N SER A 22 -10.93 2.20 3.83
CA SER A 22 -11.41 3.23 2.94
C SER A 22 -10.97 2.93 1.51
N ALA A 23 -11.92 2.63 0.65
CA ALA A 23 -11.69 2.45 -0.79
C ALA A 23 -12.32 3.58 -1.60
N TYR A 24 -13.56 3.96 -1.25
CA TYR A 24 -14.26 5.10 -1.84
C TYR A 24 -14.75 6.01 -0.72
N ALA A 25 -14.36 7.27 -0.77
CA ALA A 25 -14.81 8.27 0.19
C ALA A 25 -14.81 9.65 -0.46
N ARG A 26 -15.93 10.35 -0.38
CA ARG A 26 -16.01 11.75 -0.80
C ARG A 26 -15.29 12.63 0.21
N ARG A 27 -14.06 12.99 -0.11
CA ARG A 27 -13.27 13.89 0.72
C ARG A 27 -12.21 14.60 -0.09
N ASN A 28 -11.75 15.73 0.41
CA ASN A 28 -10.62 16.45 -0.15
C ASN A 28 -9.30 15.95 0.45
N VAL A 29 -8.21 16.20 -0.25
CA VAL A 29 -6.87 16.07 0.32
C VAL A 29 -6.77 17.00 1.53
N ARG A 30 -6.24 16.50 2.65
CA ARG A 30 -6.16 17.23 3.91
C ARG A 30 -5.48 18.60 3.72
N GLY A 31 -6.13 19.65 4.17
CA GLY A 31 -5.63 21.02 4.04
C GLY A 31 -5.76 21.64 2.64
N SER A 32 -6.54 21.02 1.74
CA SER A 32 -6.71 21.43 0.35
C SER A 32 -8.17 21.37 -0.07
N GLY A 33 -8.54 22.17 -1.07
CA GLY A 33 -9.85 22.06 -1.74
C GLY A 33 -9.87 21.01 -2.85
N LYS A 34 -8.73 20.34 -3.10
CA LYS A 34 -8.60 19.34 -4.16
C LYS A 34 -9.21 18.00 -3.70
N PRO A 35 -10.08 17.35 -4.50
CA PRO A 35 -10.59 16.03 -4.17
C PRO A 35 -9.48 15.01 -4.02
N SER A 36 -9.59 14.15 -2.99
CA SER A 36 -8.69 13.03 -2.79
C SER A 36 -8.95 11.93 -3.83
N ASN A 37 -7.95 11.08 -4.11
CA ASN A 37 -8.12 9.94 -5.02
C ASN A 37 -9.12 8.90 -4.50
N HIS A 38 -9.39 8.84 -3.20
CA HIS A 38 -10.51 8.06 -2.66
C HIS A 38 -11.87 8.50 -3.21
N SER A 39 -12.04 9.80 -3.52
CA SER A 39 -13.27 10.34 -4.12
C SER A 39 -13.55 9.80 -5.52
N TYR A 40 -12.53 9.30 -6.21
CA TYR A 40 -12.63 8.72 -7.55
C TYR A 40 -12.58 7.18 -7.52
N GLY A 41 -12.52 6.55 -6.35
CA GLY A 41 -12.32 5.11 -6.24
C GLY A 41 -10.92 4.65 -6.70
N LEU A 42 -9.93 5.53 -6.68
CA LEU A 42 -8.56 5.28 -7.14
C LEU A 42 -7.58 4.99 -6.01
N ALA A 43 -8.03 5.03 -4.77
CA ALA A 43 -7.19 4.79 -3.60
C ALA A 43 -7.86 3.84 -2.61
N ILE A 44 -7.05 3.09 -1.90
CA ILE A 44 -7.49 2.16 -0.85
C ILE A 44 -6.53 2.25 0.35
N ASP A 45 -7.08 2.25 1.55
CA ASP A 45 -6.33 2.24 2.80
C ASP A 45 -6.38 0.85 3.43
N ILE A 46 -5.22 0.29 3.79
CA ILE A 46 -5.09 -1.04 4.40
C ILE A 46 -4.50 -0.88 5.81
N PRO A 47 -5.32 -0.93 6.87
CA PRO A 47 -4.82 -0.82 8.24
C PRO A 47 -4.34 -2.14 8.83
N ARG A 48 -4.71 -3.28 8.25
CA ARG A 48 -4.39 -4.61 8.81
C ARG A 48 -4.18 -5.64 7.72
N VAL A 49 -3.23 -6.52 7.98
CA VAL A 49 -3.01 -7.74 7.20
C VAL A 49 -2.86 -8.91 8.16
N GLY A 50 -3.06 -10.13 7.69
CA GLY A 50 -2.96 -11.28 8.58
C GLY A 50 -2.68 -12.58 7.84
N GLY A 51 -2.21 -13.57 8.56
CA GLY A 51 -1.94 -14.91 8.06
C GLY A 51 -1.87 -15.94 9.18
N PRO A 52 -1.89 -17.25 8.84
CA PRO A 52 -1.97 -18.32 9.83
C PRO A 52 -0.80 -18.35 10.82
N ALA A 53 0.41 -18.05 10.37
CA ALA A 53 1.61 -18.11 11.21
C ALA A 53 1.83 -16.86 12.05
N LEU A 54 1.40 -15.69 11.56
CA LEU A 54 1.70 -14.39 12.16
C LEU A 54 0.50 -13.79 12.89
N GLY A 55 -0.71 -14.32 12.65
CA GLY A 55 -1.94 -13.72 13.12
C GLY A 55 -2.24 -12.39 12.43
N ALA A 56 -3.02 -11.55 13.07
CA ALA A 56 -3.34 -10.21 12.56
C ALA A 56 -2.23 -9.22 12.88
N LEU A 57 -1.73 -8.54 11.86
CA LEU A 57 -0.74 -7.47 11.99
C LEU A 57 -1.44 -6.12 11.79
N SER A 58 -1.18 -5.19 12.69
CA SER A 58 -1.70 -3.83 12.64
C SER A 58 -0.61 -2.90 12.12
N VAL A 59 -0.91 -2.14 11.08
CA VAL A 59 0.04 -1.14 10.57
C VAL A 59 0.35 -0.11 11.67
N ALA A 60 -0.67 0.34 12.42
CA ALA A 60 -0.48 1.30 13.51
C ALA A 60 0.47 0.81 14.61
N LEU A 61 0.41 -0.48 14.96
CA LEU A 61 1.11 -1.03 16.12
C LEU A 61 2.41 -1.76 15.76
N ASP A 62 2.47 -2.35 14.58
CA ASP A 62 3.54 -3.28 14.20
C ASP A 62 4.51 -2.70 13.16
N PHE A 63 4.11 -1.67 12.41
CA PHE A 63 5.02 -1.01 11.47
C PHE A 63 6.02 -0.14 12.23
N GLU A 64 7.30 -0.31 11.94
CA GLU A 64 8.37 0.46 12.57
C GLU A 64 8.70 1.70 11.75
N GLN A 65 8.21 2.85 12.20
CA GLN A 65 8.46 4.14 11.56
C GLN A 65 9.91 4.60 11.72
N GLY A 66 10.35 5.48 10.83
CA GLY A 66 11.63 6.15 10.93
C GLY A 66 12.82 5.36 10.38
N LEU A 67 12.58 4.20 9.75
CA LEU A 67 13.64 3.37 9.18
C LEU A 67 13.93 3.66 7.70
N GLY A 68 13.14 4.51 7.07
CA GLY A 68 13.28 4.88 5.66
C GLY A 68 12.22 5.89 5.28
N ASP A 69 12.10 6.19 4.00
CA ASP A 69 11.05 7.05 3.46
C ASP A 69 9.74 6.28 3.25
N ALA A 70 8.68 7.01 2.97
CA ALA A 70 7.33 6.47 2.82
C ALA A 70 7.19 5.43 1.70
N VAL A 71 8.06 5.47 0.70
CA VAL A 71 7.94 4.66 -0.52
C VAL A 71 9.15 3.75 -0.78
N ASP A 72 10.21 3.83 0.01
CA ASP A 72 11.41 3.05 -0.22
C ASP A 72 11.39 1.69 0.50
N CYS A 73 12.41 0.88 0.22
CA CYS A 73 12.60 -0.44 0.83
C CYS A 73 13.74 -0.45 1.84
N LEU A 74 14.19 0.72 2.28
CA LEU A 74 15.32 0.85 3.20
C LEU A 74 14.90 0.59 4.65
N GLY A 75 15.89 0.25 5.44
CA GLY A 75 15.71 0.04 6.88
C GLY A 75 15.63 -1.44 7.26
N GLN A 76 16.02 -1.71 8.50
CA GLN A 76 16.05 -3.05 9.09
C GLN A 76 15.15 -3.06 10.32
N PRO A 77 13.87 -3.50 10.19
CA PRO A 77 12.99 -3.63 11.34
C PRO A 77 13.54 -4.59 12.38
N ALA A 78 13.34 -4.29 13.65
CA ALA A 78 13.82 -5.10 14.78
C ALA A 78 12.88 -6.27 15.10
N THR A 79 11.58 -6.14 14.78
CA THR A 79 10.58 -7.17 15.06
C THR A 79 10.24 -7.97 13.81
N GLN A 80 9.77 -9.21 13.98
CA GLN A 80 9.28 -10.02 12.88
C GLN A 80 8.06 -9.39 12.21
N ALA A 81 7.12 -8.89 13.01
CA ALA A 81 5.93 -8.21 12.49
C ALA A 81 6.30 -6.97 11.67
N GLY A 82 7.21 -6.13 12.17
CA GLY A 82 7.71 -4.97 11.44
C GLY A 82 8.42 -5.34 10.15
N ALA A 83 9.22 -6.40 10.15
CA ALA A 83 9.90 -6.91 8.97
C ALA A 83 8.90 -7.38 7.89
N VAL A 84 7.87 -8.11 8.27
CA VAL A 84 6.84 -8.57 7.34
C VAL A 84 6.08 -7.39 6.74
N LEU A 85 5.71 -6.40 7.54
CA LEU A 85 5.01 -5.21 7.05
C LEU A 85 5.90 -4.38 6.12
N LYS A 86 7.18 -4.22 6.42
CA LYS A 86 8.12 -3.49 5.56
C LYS A 86 8.31 -4.21 4.22
N VAL A 87 8.45 -5.53 4.21
CA VAL A 87 8.55 -6.32 2.99
C VAL A 87 7.25 -6.25 2.18
N ALA A 88 6.09 -6.31 2.85
CA ALA A 88 4.78 -6.18 2.18
C ALA A 88 4.65 -4.82 1.48
N GLN A 89 4.96 -3.74 2.18
CA GLN A 89 4.93 -2.39 1.60
C GLN A 89 5.90 -2.28 0.41
N CYS A 90 7.12 -2.76 0.58
CA CYS A 90 8.15 -2.73 -0.45
C CYS A 90 7.74 -3.53 -1.70
N GLN A 91 7.22 -4.74 -1.54
CA GLN A 91 6.76 -5.55 -2.66
C GLN A 91 5.58 -4.92 -3.39
N LEU A 92 4.64 -4.34 -2.68
CA LEU A 92 3.53 -3.62 -3.30
C LEU A 92 4.03 -2.40 -4.09
N ALA A 93 4.97 -1.65 -3.53
CA ALA A 93 5.56 -0.50 -4.20
C ALA A 93 6.32 -0.88 -5.48
N GLN A 94 7.04 -2.01 -5.46
CA GLN A 94 7.83 -2.50 -6.59
C GLN A 94 7.03 -3.33 -7.60
N SER A 95 5.81 -3.72 -7.27
CA SER A 95 4.99 -4.61 -8.11
C SER A 95 4.62 -4.02 -9.47
N GLY A 96 4.59 -2.69 -9.57
CA GLY A 96 4.09 -1.98 -10.74
C GLY A 96 2.56 -1.99 -10.86
N LEU A 97 1.85 -2.56 -9.89
CA LEU A 97 0.38 -2.59 -9.85
C LEU A 97 -0.21 -1.26 -9.39
N PHE A 98 0.50 -0.55 -8.53
CA PHE A 98 0.06 0.71 -7.94
C PHE A 98 0.94 1.85 -8.43
N PHE A 99 0.30 2.98 -8.66
CA PHE A 99 1.00 4.23 -8.97
C PHE A 99 1.77 4.74 -7.74
N LEU A 100 1.18 4.57 -6.56
CA LEU A 100 1.72 5.06 -5.30
C LEU A 100 1.37 4.08 -4.19
N VAL A 101 2.34 3.79 -3.34
CA VAL A 101 2.16 3.02 -2.10
C VAL A 101 2.85 3.79 -0.99
N LEU A 102 2.08 4.35 -0.06
CA LEU A 102 2.60 5.10 1.08
C LEU A 102 2.54 4.27 2.35
N SER A 103 3.61 4.35 3.12
CA SER A 103 3.70 3.78 4.47
C SER A 103 3.44 4.86 5.54
N PRO A 104 3.39 4.47 6.82
CA PRO A 104 3.31 5.42 7.94
C PRO A 104 4.43 6.46 8.01
N ASP A 105 5.53 6.27 7.32
CA ASP A 105 6.64 7.24 7.28
C ASP A 105 6.31 8.51 6.48
N TYR A 106 5.18 8.53 5.78
CA TYR A 106 4.81 9.69 4.96
C TYR A 106 4.36 10.89 5.78
N ASP A 107 3.35 10.72 6.63
CA ASP A 107 2.86 11.76 7.55
C ASP A 107 1.96 11.17 8.63
N ASP A 108 1.52 12.01 9.57
CA ASP A 108 0.65 11.58 10.67
C ASP A 108 -0.72 11.05 10.22
N ALA A 109 -1.22 11.51 9.08
CA ALA A 109 -2.48 11.02 8.54
C ALA A 109 -2.39 9.56 8.04
N HIS A 110 -1.17 9.06 7.78
CA HIS A 110 -0.90 7.71 7.29
C HIS A 110 -0.29 6.79 8.38
N HIS A 111 -0.26 7.22 9.65
CA HIS A 111 0.40 6.47 10.74
C HIS A 111 -0.16 5.07 10.99
N ASP A 112 -1.38 4.79 10.56
CA ASP A 112 -2.13 3.58 10.91
C ASP A 112 -2.55 2.73 9.70
N HIS A 113 -2.06 3.05 8.50
CA HIS A 113 -2.43 2.30 7.30
C HIS A 113 -1.39 2.44 6.18
N PHE A 114 -1.41 1.48 5.26
CA PHE A 114 -0.81 1.66 3.94
C PHE A 114 -1.83 2.31 3.02
N HIS A 115 -1.40 3.31 2.28
CA HIS A 115 -2.23 4.01 1.30
C HIS A 115 -1.76 3.62 -0.11
N LEU A 116 -2.66 3.01 -0.88
CA LEU A 116 -2.38 2.53 -2.23
C LEU A 116 -3.21 3.29 -3.23
N GLU A 117 -2.59 3.77 -4.30
CA GLU A 117 -3.27 4.45 -5.39
C GLU A 117 -3.03 3.77 -6.72
N VAL A 118 -4.04 3.82 -7.60
CA VAL A 118 -3.92 3.44 -9.00
C VAL A 118 -4.11 4.68 -9.86
N ARG A 119 -3.52 4.67 -11.07
CA ARG A 119 -3.78 5.72 -12.04
C ARG A 119 -5.17 5.54 -12.68
N PRO A 120 -5.80 6.64 -13.13
CA PRO A 120 -6.96 6.55 -13.98
C PRO A 120 -6.71 5.62 -15.19
N TRP A 121 -7.78 5.02 -15.71
CA TRP A 121 -7.66 4.02 -16.78
C TRP A 121 -6.88 4.51 -18.00
N ALA A 122 -7.11 5.74 -18.45
CA ALA A 122 -6.43 6.32 -19.60
C ALA A 122 -4.91 6.39 -19.38
N ASP A 123 -4.47 6.82 -18.21
CA ASP A 123 -3.05 6.90 -17.86
C ASP A 123 -2.41 5.51 -17.76
N ARG A 124 -3.18 4.52 -17.28
CA ARG A 124 -2.71 3.13 -17.22
C ARG A 124 -2.46 2.54 -18.59
N LEU A 125 -3.28 2.85 -19.58
CA LEU A 125 -3.08 2.43 -20.95
C LEU A 125 -1.84 3.06 -21.59
N ALA A 126 -1.63 4.35 -21.37
CA ALA A 126 -0.43 5.05 -21.85
C ALA A 126 0.85 4.44 -21.29
N ILE A 127 0.88 4.14 -19.99
CA ILE A 127 2.04 3.50 -19.34
C ILE A 127 2.31 2.11 -19.92
N ARG A 128 1.27 1.34 -20.24
CA ARG A 128 1.44 0.01 -20.84
C ARG A 128 2.04 0.09 -22.23
N ALA A 129 1.68 1.10 -23.01
CA ALA A 129 2.21 1.29 -24.36
C ALA A 129 3.72 1.62 -24.34
N ASP A 130 4.19 2.32 -23.31
CA ASP A 130 5.58 2.74 -23.17
C ASP A 130 6.47 1.69 -22.47
N ARG A 131 5.90 0.64 -21.90
CA ARG A 131 6.69 -0.40 -21.26
C ARG A 131 7.22 -1.38 -22.29
N PRO A 132 8.54 -1.65 -22.27
CA PRO A 132 9.06 -2.80 -22.99
C PRO A 132 8.38 -4.07 -22.46
N ALA A 133 8.10 -5.01 -23.35
CA ALA A 133 7.51 -6.29 -22.99
C ALA A 133 8.46 -6.97 -21.99
N ILE A 134 8.01 -7.13 -20.75
CA ILE A 134 8.71 -7.89 -19.72
C ILE A 134 8.15 -9.31 -19.77
N HIS A 135 8.99 -10.24 -20.07
CA HIS A 135 8.64 -11.66 -20.16
C HIS A 135 9.02 -12.39 -18.86
#